data_b61acb308f12b8c785dc6bbd73bcac36
#
_entry.id   b61acb308f12b8c785dc6bbd73bcac36
#
_cell.length_a   1.000
_cell.length_b   1.000
_cell.length_c   1.000
_cell.angle_alpha   90.00
_cell.angle_beta   90.00
_cell.angle_gamma   90.00
#
_symmetry.space_group_name_H-M   'P 1'
#
loop_
_entity.id
_entity.type
_entity.pdbx_description
1 polymer ?
#
loop_
_entity_poly.entity_id
_entity_poly.type
_entity_poly.pdbx_seq_one_letter_code
_entity_poly.pdbx_strand_id
1 'polypeptide(L)'
;MGSEMCIRDRGITMIGIGVAFNYMANLGLGPWGVLHDGISKTINITYGQAGIMTSLISLLLWIPLKQKPGIATIFDAFWIGLTADFVINIIPDAQSLLIQIIYLITGITLIGLGTAIYVGGDLGAGPRDGIMVGLEKLGLKIGTARTLLEFVAFSIGFLLGGKIGIASIIIVLSIGRVLQVFMPYFDLRK
;
A
#
# COMPACT_ATOMS: atom_id res chain seq x y z
N MET A 1 4.62 -23.56 8.40
CA MET A 1 4.83 -23.12 7.01
C MET A 1 3.53 -22.99 6.19
N GLY A 2 2.62 -23.96 6.15
CA GLY A 2 1.39 -23.82 5.33
C GLY A 2 0.35 -22.84 5.87
N SER A 3 0.10 -22.80 7.16
CA SER A 3 -0.87 -21.89 7.78
C SER A 3 -0.45 -20.42 7.76
N GLU A 4 0.82 -20.14 7.91
CA GLU A 4 1.39 -18.78 7.90
C GLU A 4 1.33 -18.15 6.52
N MET A 5 1.60 -18.93 5.47
CA MET A 5 1.42 -18.48 4.08
C MET A 5 -0.03 -18.14 3.78
N CYS A 6 -1.00 -18.97 4.21
CA CYS A 6 -2.42 -18.69 4.03
C CYS A 6 -2.89 -17.41 4.75
N ILE A 7 -2.39 -17.15 5.95
CA ILE A 7 -2.72 -15.94 6.73
C ILE A 7 -2.20 -14.71 6.00
N ARG A 8 -0.98 -14.76 5.52
CA ARG A 8 -0.35 -13.69 4.78
C ARG A 8 -1.08 -13.39 3.46
N ASP A 9 -1.39 -14.43 2.66
CA ASP A 9 -2.07 -14.27 1.37
C ASP A 9 -3.43 -13.59 1.53
N ARG A 10 -4.15 -13.90 2.62
CA ARG A 10 -5.38 -13.19 3.00
C ARG A 10 -5.12 -11.72 3.32
N GLY A 11 -4.08 -11.41 4.09
CA GLY A 11 -3.72 -10.03 4.44
C GLY A 11 -3.39 -9.20 3.20
N ILE A 12 -2.58 -9.73 2.28
CA ILE A 12 -2.18 -9.04 1.04
C ILE A 12 -3.39 -8.85 0.11
N THR A 13 -4.26 -9.86 0.00
CA THR A 13 -5.50 -9.75 -0.79
C THR A 13 -6.41 -8.66 -0.22
N MET A 14 -6.57 -8.59 1.10
CA MET A 14 -7.31 -7.50 1.75
C MET A 14 -6.73 -6.12 1.47
N ILE A 15 -5.40 -6.00 1.46
CA ILE A 15 -4.73 -4.74 1.09
C ILE A 15 -5.07 -4.38 -0.35
N GLY A 16 -4.98 -5.31 -1.29
CA GLY A 16 -5.30 -5.07 -2.70
C GLY A 16 -6.75 -4.62 -2.91
N ILE A 17 -7.70 -5.30 -2.24
CA ILE A 17 -9.12 -4.92 -2.26
C ILE A 17 -9.31 -3.51 -1.66
N GLY A 18 -8.70 -3.24 -0.52
CA GLY A 18 -8.79 -1.94 0.15
C GLY A 18 -8.21 -0.79 -0.69
N VAL A 19 -7.11 -1.04 -1.39
CA VAL A 19 -6.49 -0.10 -2.33
C VAL A 19 -7.44 0.21 -3.49
N ALA A 20 -8.12 -0.81 -4.05
CA ALA A 20 -9.12 -0.63 -5.10
C ALA A 20 -10.31 0.21 -4.61
N PHE A 21 -10.86 -0.07 -3.43
CA PHE A 21 -11.96 0.72 -2.86
C PHE A 21 -11.57 2.18 -2.64
N ASN A 22 -10.37 2.46 -2.15
CA ASN A 22 -9.88 3.84 -2.01
C ASN A 22 -9.73 4.53 -3.38
N TYR A 23 -9.31 3.81 -4.42
CA TYR A 23 -9.21 4.34 -5.77
C TYR A 23 -10.59 4.70 -6.33
N MET A 24 -11.57 3.78 -6.21
CA MET A 24 -12.94 3.96 -6.71
C MET A 24 -13.77 4.96 -5.89
N ALA A 25 -13.39 5.23 -4.63
CA ALA A 25 -14.03 6.28 -3.82
C ALA A 25 -13.90 7.67 -4.46
N ASN A 26 -12.87 7.90 -5.27
CA ASN A 26 -12.63 9.14 -6.04
C ASN A 26 -12.58 10.43 -5.19
N LEU A 27 -12.28 10.31 -3.89
CA LEU A 27 -12.16 11.44 -2.94
C LEU A 27 -10.70 11.88 -2.70
N GLY A 28 -9.75 11.23 -3.35
CA GLY A 28 -8.31 11.39 -3.17
C GLY A 28 -7.66 10.12 -2.67
N LEU A 29 -6.35 10.03 -2.81
CA LEU A 29 -5.55 8.82 -2.55
C LEU A 29 -4.45 9.11 -1.52
N GLY A 30 -4.01 8.07 -0.82
CA GLY A 30 -2.80 8.17 0.00
C GLY A 30 -1.53 8.37 -0.86
N PRO A 31 -0.38 8.72 -0.26
CA PRO A 31 0.83 9.13 -0.98
C PRO A 31 1.24 8.18 -2.10
N TRP A 32 1.29 6.89 -1.83
CA TRP A 32 1.59 5.87 -2.84
C TRP A 32 0.49 5.71 -3.88
N GLY A 33 -0.77 5.86 -3.48
CA GLY A 33 -1.90 5.83 -4.39
C GLY A 33 -1.88 7.00 -5.39
N VAL A 34 -1.47 8.19 -4.93
CA VAL A 34 -1.27 9.37 -5.80
C VAL A 34 -0.16 9.08 -6.81
N LEU A 35 0.94 8.43 -6.37
CA LEU A 35 2.02 8.03 -7.26
C LEU A 35 1.55 7.02 -8.33
N HIS A 36 0.82 5.98 -7.92
CA HIS A 36 0.31 4.96 -8.85
C HIS A 36 -0.66 5.57 -9.87
N ASP A 37 -1.57 6.42 -9.43
CA ASP A 37 -2.54 7.10 -10.32
C ASP A 37 -1.83 8.08 -11.29
N GLY A 38 -0.82 8.81 -10.80
CA GLY A 38 -0.01 9.69 -11.65
C GLY A 38 0.76 8.91 -12.72
N ILE A 39 1.41 7.82 -12.34
CA ILE A 39 2.12 6.94 -13.29
C ILE A 39 1.14 6.33 -14.29
N SER A 40 0.01 5.79 -13.82
CA SER A 40 -0.97 5.12 -14.68
C SER A 40 -1.48 6.05 -15.78
N LYS A 41 -1.72 7.31 -15.46
CA LYS A 41 -2.15 8.35 -16.42
C LYS A 41 -1.03 8.76 -17.38
N THR A 42 0.20 8.86 -16.88
CA THR A 42 1.32 9.36 -17.68
C THR A 42 1.74 8.37 -18.77
N ILE A 43 1.80 7.07 -18.44
CA ILE A 43 2.26 6.02 -19.36
C ILE A 43 1.13 5.10 -19.85
N ASN A 44 -0.13 5.45 -19.53
CA ASN A 44 -1.34 4.75 -19.99
C ASN A 44 -1.37 3.27 -19.65
N ILE A 45 -1.10 2.93 -18.39
CA ILE A 45 -1.21 1.59 -17.82
C ILE A 45 -2.28 1.54 -16.73
N THR A 46 -2.66 0.35 -16.26
CA THR A 46 -3.62 0.21 -15.18
C THR A 46 -3.06 0.70 -13.84
N TYR A 47 -3.94 1.03 -12.91
CA TYR A 47 -3.56 1.46 -11.57
C TYR A 47 -2.75 0.39 -10.81
N GLY A 48 -3.15 -0.89 -10.92
CA GLY A 48 -2.43 -2.00 -10.33
C GLY A 48 -1.08 -2.26 -10.99
N GLN A 49 -0.98 -2.13 -12.32
CA GLN A 49 0.30 -2.21 -13.04
C GLN A 49 1.27 -1.12 -12.59
N ALA A 50 0.80 0.11 -12.37
CA ALA A 50 1.60 1.18 -11.79
C ALA A 50 2.09 0.83 -10.38
N GLY A 51 1.24 0.18 -9.57
CA GLY A 51 1.60 -0.35 -8.26
C GLY A 51 2.67 -1.43 -8.31
N ILE A 52 2.57 -2.36 -9.26
CA ILE A 52 3.60 -3.39 -9.50
C ILE A 52 4.91 -2.74 -9.90
N MET A 53 4.88 -1.81 -10.86
CA MET A 53 6.07 -1.11 -11.35
C MET A 53 6.78 -0.36 -10.21
N THR A 54 6.06 0.38 -9.39
CA THR A 54 6.65 1.09 -8.24
C THR A 54 7.22 0.13 -7.19
N SER A 55 6.60 -1.03 -6.99
CA SER A 55 7.11 -2.08 -6.11
C SER A 55 8.40 -2.68 -6.63
N LEU A 56 8.49 -2.94 -7.95
CA LEU A 56 9.72 -3.41 -8.58
C LEU A 56 10.85 -2.37 -8.50
N ILE A 57 10.56 -1.09 -8.74
CA ILE A 57 11.53 0.00 -8.57
C ILE A 57 12.00 0.06 -7.11
N SER A 58 11.08 -0.11 -6.15
CA SER A 58 11.43 -0.17 -4.73
C SER A 58 12.39 -1.33 -4.43
N LEU A 59 12.17 -2.51 -5.02
CA LEU A 59 13.06 -3.66 -4.87
C LEU A 59 14.45 -3.41 -5.51
N LEU A 60 14.53 -2.68 -6.61
CA LEU A 60 15.82 -2.27 -7.18
C LEU A 60 16.61 -1.37 -6.24
N LEU A 61 15.92 -0.50 -5.49
CA LEU A 61 16.56 0.35 -4.47
C LEU A 61 17.08 -0.45 -3.26
N TRP A 62 16.65 -1.71 -3.06
CA TRP A 62 17.22 -2.58 -2.04
C TRP A 62 18.65 -2.99 -2.34
N ILE A 63 19.06 -3.02 -3.62
CA ILE A 63 20.42 -3.40 -4.03
C ILE A 63 21.46 -2.48 -3.38
N PRO A 64 21.43 -1.14 -3.58
CA PRO A 64 22.38 -0.25 -2.92
C PRO A 64 22.22 -0.21 -1.40
N LEU A 65 21.01 -0.47 -0.88
CA LEU A 65 20.72 -0.54 0.55
C LEU A 65 21.12 -1.89 1.19
N LYS A 66 21.71 -2.82 0.40
CA LYS A 66 22.15 -4.16 0.84
C LYS A 66 21.05 -4.95 1.57
N GLN A 67 19.78 -4.77 1.16
CA GLN A 67 18.66 -5.56 1.65
C GLN A 67 18.48 -6.79 0.75
N LYS A 68 18.02 -7.90 1.35
CA LYS A 68 17.76 -9.14 0.59
C LYS A 68 16.22 -9.33 0.50
N PRO A 69 15.64 -9.26 -0.70
CA PRO A 69 14.21 -9.54 -0.85
C PRO A 69 13.94 -11.03 -0.62
N GLY A 70 12.93 -11.33 0.19
CA GLY A 70 12.38 -12.67 0.30
C GLY A 70 11.48 -13.01 -0.90
N ILE A 71 11.25 -14.31 -1.16
CA ILE A 71 10.30 -14.77 -2.19
C ILE A 71 8.92 -14.13 -1.93
N ALA A 72 8.58 -14.03 -0.68
CA ALA A 72 7.39 -13.40 -0.19
C ALA A 72 7.24 -11.94 -0.62
N THR A 73 8.27 -11.14 -0.50
CA THR A 73 8.29 -9.72 -0.89
C THR A 73 8.05 -9.54 -2.39
N ILE A 74 8.57 -10.44 -3.21
CA ILE A 74 8.37 -10.43 -4.66
C ILE A 74 6.90 -10.75 -4.98
N PHE A 75 6.34 -11.77 -4.33
CA PHE A 75 4.94 -12.13 -4.50
C PHE A 75 4.00 -10.97 -4.13
N ASP A 76 4.26 -10.29 -3.01
CA ASP A 76 3.48 -9.13 -2.56
C ASP A 76 3.47 -8.00 -3.59
N ALA A 77 4.63 -7.76 -4.21
CA ALA A 77 4.77 -6.71 -5.22
C ALA A 77 3.80 -6.88 -6.40
N PHE A 78 3.52 -8.14 -6.78
CA PHE A 78 2.60 -8.45 -7.88
C PHE A 78 1.15 -8.61 -7.40
N TRP A 79 0.92 -9.32 -6.29
CA TRP A 79 -0.40 -9.75 -5.87
C TRP A 79 -1.32 -8.58 -5.49
N ILE A 80 -0.80 -7.57 -4.78
CA ILE A 80 -1.57 -6.38 -4.42
C ILE A 80 -2.06 -5.64 -5.67
N GLY A 81 -1.20 -5.45 -6.66
CA GLY A 81 -1.57 -4.76 -7.91
C GLY A 81 -2.58 -5.54 -8.74
N LEU A 82 -2.38 -6.85 -8.90
CA LEU A 82 -3.32 -7.73 -9.63
C LEU A 82 -4.70 -7.75 -8.96
N THR A 83 -4.72 -7.88 -7.62
CA THR A 83 -5.98 -7.87 -6.86
C THR A 83 -6.69 -6.51 -7.00
N ALA A 84 -5.95 -5.40 -6.95
CA ALA A 84 -6.52 -4.08 -7.10
C ALA A 84 -7.16 -3.90 -8.48
N ASP A 85 -6.45 -4.26 -9.56
CA ASP A 85 -6.99 -4.17 -10.93
C ASP A 85 -8.21 -5.08 -11.13
N PHE A 86 -8.16 -6.30 -10.58
CA PHE A 86 -9.28 -7.23 -10.66
C PHE A 86 -10.56 -6.63 -10.02
N VAL A 87 -10.43 -6.03 -8.84
CA VAL A 87 -11.56 -5.42 -8.11
C VAL A 87 -12.05 -4.17 -8.84
N ILE A 88 -11.16 -3.31 -9.34
CA ILE A 88 -11.50 -2.09 -10.09
C ILE A 88 -12.31 -2.45 -11.36
N ASN A 89 -11.99 -3.58 -12.01
CA ASN A 89 -12.71 -4.00 -13.22
C ASN A 89 -14.10 -4.61 -12.94
N ILE A 90 -14.36 -5.08 -11.72
CA ILE A 90 -15.63 -5.74 -11.37
C ILE A 90 -16.59 -4.77 -10.68
N ILE A 91 -16.09 -3.92 -9.79
CA ILE A 91 -16.92 -3.03 -8.97
C ILE A 91 -17.00 -1.66 -9.67
N PRO A 92 -18.22 -1.10 -9.83
CA PRO A 92 -18.37 0.22 -10.44
C PRO A 92 -17.84 1.34 -9.54
N ASP A 93 -17.42 2.43 -10.16
CA ASP A 93 -17.05 3.66 -9.46
C ASP A 93 -18.20 4.21 -8.60
N ALA A 94 -17.85 4.83 -7.49
CA ALA A 94 -18.82 5.42 -6.58
C ALA A 94 -19.53 6.61 -7.21
N GLN A 95 -20.84 6.48 -7.48
CA GLN A 95 -21.67 7.49 -8.16
C GLN A 95 -22.21 8.57 -7.20
N SER A 96 -22.30 8.30 -5.90
CA SER A 96 -22.82 9.23 -4.90
C SER A 96 -21.83 9.44 -3.76
N LEU A 97 -21.92 10.60 -3.09
CA LEU A 97 -21.06 10.93 -1.95
C LEU A 97 -21.15 9.87 -0.83
N LEU A 98 -22.34 9.32 -0.59
CA LEU A 98 -22.53 8.26 0.40
C LEU A 98 -21.73 7.02 0.06
N ILE A 99 -21.80 6.57 -1.19
CA ILE A 99 -21.02 5.40 -1.68
C ILE A 99 -19.52 5.69 -1.63
N GLN A 100 -19.11 6.90 -2.00
CA GLN A 100 -17.71 7.35 -1.92
C GLN A 100 -17.17 7.24 -0.49
N ILE A 101 -17.95 7.69 0.49
CA ILE A 101 -17.58 7.60 1.92
C ILE A 101 -17.52 6.14 2.37
N ILE A 102 -18.49 5.31 1.99
CA ILE A 102 -18.51 3.88 2.32
C ILE A 102 -17.27 3.21 1.74
N TYR A 103 -16.94 3.46 0.47
CA TYR A 103 -15.76 2.91 -0.18
C TYR A 103 -14.48 3.37 0.53
N LEU A 104 -14.37 4.64 0.87
CA LEU A 104 -13.21 5.17 1.59
C LEU A 104 -13.00 4.49 2.95
N ILE A 105 -14.07 4.37 3.76
CA ILE A 105 -14.01 3.73 5.09
C ILE A 105 -13.65 2.25 4.94
N THR A 106 -14.32 1.56 4.02
CA THR A 106 -14.04 0.13 3.74
C THR A 106 -12.60 -0.06 3.29
N GLY A 107 -12.11 0.79 2.39
CA GLY A 107 -10.74 0.74 1.89
C GLY A 107 -9.71 0.95 3.00
N ILE A 108 -9.87 1.98 3.83
CA ILE A 108 -8.98 2.25 4.97
C ILE A 108 -8.98 1.08 5.95
N THR A 109 -10.15 0.53 6.27
CA THR A 109 -10.29 -0.59 7.21
C THR A 109 -9.62 -1.85 6.68
N LEU A 110 -9.86 -2.20 5.41
CA LEU A 110 -9.26 -3.37 4.77
C LEU A 110 -7.73 -3.25 4.65
N ILE A 111 -7.20 -2.07 4.33
CA ILE A 111 -5.75 -1.85 4.29
C ILE A 111 -5.17 -2.00 5.70
N GLY A 112 -5.78 -1.39 6.72
CA GLY A 112 -5.30 -1.47 8.10
C GLY A 112 -5.34 -2.90 8.65
N LEU A 113 -6.46 -3.61 8.45
CA LEU A 113 -6.63 -5.00 8.85
C LEU A 113 -5.66 -5.93 8.09
N GLY A 114 -5.61 -5.81 6.77
CA GLY A 114 -4.71 -6.61 5.94
C GLY A 114 -3.24 -6.40 6.31
N THR A 115 -2.85 -5.15 6.60
CA THR A 115 -1.50 -4.82 7.06
C THR A 115 -1.21 -5.42 8.44
N ALA A 116 -2.19 -5.39 9.37
CA ALA A 116 -2.03 -6.01 10.69
C ALA A 116 -1.80 -7.53 10.59
N ILE A 117 -2.58 -8.20 9.74
CA ILE A 117 -2.44 -9.64 9.47
C ILE A 117 -1.08 -9.94 8.83
N TYR A 118 -0.69 -9.15 7.85
CA TYR A 118 0.57 -9.31 7.10
C TYR A 118 1.80 -9.10 7.99
N VAL A 119 1.84 -7.98 8.73
CA VAL A 119 2.96 -7.62 9.60
C VAL A 119 3.03 -8.52 10.84
N GLY A 120 1.87 -8.91 11.38
CA GLY A 120 1.77 -9.81 12.54
C GLY A 120 2.32 -11.20 12.26
N GLY A 121 2.29 -11.65 11.01
CA GLY A 121 2.84 -12.95 10.57
C GLY A 121 4.37 -13.02 10.47
N ASP A 122 5.11 -11.93 10.68
CA ASP A 122 6.59 -11.84 10.63
C ASP A 122 7.25 -12.48 9.39
N LEU A 123 6.59 -12.41 8.24
CA LEU A 123 6.99 -13.10 7.00
C LEU A 123 7.86 -12.23 6.06
N GLY A 124 8.45 -11.17 6.58
CA GLY A 124 9.35 -10.28 5.84
C GLY A 124 8.76 -8.88 5.61
N ALA A 125 9.64 -7.94 5.27
CA ALA A 125 9.25 -6.56 4.95
C ALA A 125 8.66 -6.48 3.54
N GLY A 126 7.61 -5.69 3.35
CA GLY A 126 7.11 -5.33 2.04
C GLY A 126 8.14 -4.56 1.21
N PRO A 127 7.96 -4.44 -0.12
CA PRO A 127 8.94 -3.75 -1.00
C PRO A 127 9.30 -2.33 -0.54
N ARG A 128 8.34 -1.61 0.02
CA ARG A 128 8.50 -0.24 0.54
C ARG A 128 9.17 -0.21 1.91
N ASP A 129 8.79 -1.15 2.77
CA ASP A 129 9.27 -1.22 4.15
C ASP A 129 10.76 -1.54 4.20
N GLY A 130 11.26 -2.34 3.27
CA GLY A 130 12.69 -2.64 3.17
C GLY A 130 13.54 -1.42 2.82
N ILE A 131 13.00 -0.43 2.10
CA ILE A 131 13.71 0.84 1.88
C ILE A 131 13.85 1.58 3.22
N MET A 132 12.79 1.63 4.03
CA MET A 132 12.85 2.26 5.36
C MET A 132 13.90 1.60 6.25
N VAL A 133 13.91 0.27 6.31
CA VAL A 133 14.93 -0.51 7.05
C VAL A 133 16.34 -0.26 6.50
N GLY A 134 16.47 -0.15 5.19
CA GLY A 134 17.75 0.18 4.55
C GLY A 134 18.26 1.56 4.94
N LEU A 135 17.40 2.57 4.94
CA LEU A 135 17.73 3.93 5.35
C LEU A 135 18.03 4.03 6.85
N GLU A 136 17.35 3.24 7.68
CA GLU A 136 17.66 3.14 9.11
C GLU A 136 19.08 2.63 9.34
N LYS A 137 19.52 1.62 8.61
CA LYS A 137 20.91 1.11 8.67
C LYS A 137 21.95 2.16 8.25
N LEU A 138 21.56 3.16 7.46
CA LEU A 138 22.39 4.29 7.10
C LEU A 138 22.36 5.43 8.13
N GLY A 139 21.65 5.24 9.26
CA GLY A 139 21.62 6.19 10.39
C GLY A 139 20.40 7.10 10.44
N LEU A 140 19.41 6.95 9.55
CA LEU A 140 18.15 7.70 9.67
C LEU A 140 17.22 7.03 10.69
N LYS A 141 16.49 7.84 11.46
CA LYS A 141 15.40 7.29 12.27
C LYS A 141 14.31 6.74 11.36
N ILE A 142 13.75 5.55 11.68
CA ILE A 142 12.77 4.86 10.85
C ILE A 142 11.53 5.71 10.53
N GLY A 143 11.07 6.52 11.49
CA GLY A 143 9.97 7.46 11.27
C GLY A 143 10.31 8.56 10.26
N THR A 144 11.54 9.08 10.30
CA THR A 144 12.03 10.07 9.32
C THR A 144 12.15 9.44 7.93
N ALA A 145 12.69 8.23 7.84
CA ALA A 145 12.80 7.49 6.58
C ALA A 145 11.41 7.27 5.96
N ARG A 146 10.41 6.87 6.76
CA ARG A 146 9.02 6.70 6.31
C ARG A 146 8.44 8.02 5.79
N THR A 147 8.53 9.09 6.58
CA THR A 147 7.98 10.40 6.18
C THR A 147 8.62 10.90 4.89
N LEU A 148 9.94 10.72 4.75
CA LEU A 148 10.67 11.10 3.55
C LEU A 148 10.17 10.31 2.32
N LEU A 149 10.01 9.00 2.44
CA LEU A 149 9.50 8.16 1.34
C LEU A 149 8.07 8.51 0.95
N GLU A 150 7.20 8.73 1.93
CA GLU A 150 5.83 9.14 1.67
C GLU A 150 5.76 10.53 1.02
N PHE A 151 6.61 11.45 1.45
CA PHE A 151 6.71 12.78 0.85
C PHE A 151 7.23 12.73 -0.59
N VAL A 152 8.27 11.94 -0.86
CA VAL A 152 8.79 11.75 -2.22
C VAL A 152 7.74 11.11 -3.13
N ALA A 153 7.09 10.03 -2.68
CA ALA A 153 6.04 9.37 -3.44
C ALA A 153 4.88 10.31 -3.76
N PHE A 154 4.42 11.07 -2.75
CA PHE A 154 3.36 12.06 -2.92
C PHE A 154 3.75 13.16 -3.90
N SER A 155 4.96 13.72 -3.77
CA SER A 155 5.44 14.82 -4.63
C SER A 155 5.55 14.39 -6.09
N ILE A 156 6.14 13.21 -6.34
CA ILE A 156 6.25 12.67 -7.71
C ILE A 156 4.85 12.39 -8.26
N GLY A 157 3.99 11.75 -7.50
CA GLY A 157 2.63 11.45 -7.93
C GLY A 157 1.80 12.71 -8.22
N PHE A 158 1.96 13.76 -7.42
CA PHE A 158 1.35 15.06 -7.66
C PHE A 158 1.80 15.68 -8.97
N LEU A 159 3.11 15.71 -9.22
CA LEU A 159 3.69 16.24 -10.46
C LEU A 159 3.22 15.47 -11.71
N LEU A 160 2.95 14.18 -11.57
CA LEU A 160 2.40 13.33 -12.63
C LEU A 160 0.86 13.42 -12.77
N GLY A 161 0.18 14.30 -12.02
CA GLY A 161 -1.26 14.49 -12.10
C GLY A 161 -2.10 13.44 -11.38
N GLY A 162 -1.55 12.81 -10.34
CA GLY A 162 -2.27 11.86 -9.48
C GLY A 162 -3.42 12.52 -8.72
N LYS A 163 -4.48 11.77 -8.42
CA LYS A 163 -5.68 12.25 -7.74
C LYS A 163 -5.40 12.61 -6.28
N ILE A 164 -5.51 13.89 -5.95
CA ILE A 164 -5.43 14.43 -4.58
C ILE A 164 -6.80 14.94 -4.16
N GLY A 165 -7.15 14.74 -2.91
CA GLY A 165 -8.40 15.24 -2.35
C GLY A 165 -8.42 15.17 -0.83
N ILE A 166 -9.57 15.47 -0.26
CA ILE A 166 -9.77 15.46 1.21
C ILE A 166 -9.43 14.08 1.80
N ALA A 167 -9.77 13.00 1.08
CA ALA A 167 -9.45 11.65 1.52
C ALA A 167 -7.94 11.39 1.65
N SER A 168 -7.08 12.10 0.92
CA SER A 168 -5.63 11.95 1.06
C SER A 168 -5.16 12.26 2.48
N ILE A 169 -5.70 13.31 3.09
CA ILE A 169 -5.41 13.69 4.49
C ILE A 169 -6.01 12.65 5.44
N ILE A 170 -7.25 12.25 5.21
CA ILE A 170 -7.95 11.26 6.05
C ILE A 170 -7.19 9.93 6.04
N ILE A 171 -6.77 9.45 4.88
CA ILE A 171 -6.01 8.20 4.74
C ILE A 171 -4.70 8.25 5.54
N VAL A 172 -3.90 9.31 5.37
CA VAL A 172 -2.62 9.47 6.07
C VAL A 172 -2.81 9.45 7.59
N LEU A 173 -3.84 10.16 8.09
CA LEU A 173 -4.09 10.25 9.54
C LEU A 173 -4.74 8.98 10.13
N SER A 174 -5.51 8.24 9.33
CA SER A 174 -6.34 7.12 9.80
C SER A 174 -5.62 5.78 9.71
N ILE A 175 -4.85 5.50 8.65
CA ILE A 175 -4.24 4.18 8.41
C ILE A 175 -3.37 3.73 9.61
N GLY A 176 -2.56 4.62 10.16
CA GLY A 176 -1.71 4.30 11.31
C GLY A 176 -2.53 3.93 12.57
N ARG A 177 -3.63 4.64 12.81
CA ARG A 177 -4.52 4.37 13.94
C ARG A 177 -5.29 3.06 13.77
N VAL A 178 -5.83 2.83 12.59
CA VAL A 178 -6.53 1.57 12.26
C VAL A 178 -5.60 0.38 12.40
N LEU A 179 -4.36 0.49 11.92
CA LEU A 179 -3.34 -0.52 12.11
C LEU A 179 -3.06 -0.80 13.60
N GLN A 180 -2.91 0.23 14.42
CA GLN A 180 -2.68 0.10 15.86
C GLN A 180 -3.82 -0.61 16.59
N VAL A 181 -5.07 -0.44 16.15
CA VAL A 181 -6.24 -1.12 16.73
C VAL A 181 -6.22 -2.62 16.40
N PHE A 182 -5.85 -3.00 15.16
CA PHE A 182 -5.87 -4.40 14.73
C PHE A 182 -4.60 -5.16 15.10
N MET A 183 -3.44 -4.50 15.21
CA MET A 183 -2.15 -5.13 15.48
C MET A 183 -2.14 -6.07 16.71
N PRO A 184 -2.73 -5.71 17.87
CA PRO A 184 -2.71 -6.59 19.05
C PRO A 184 -3.42 -7.93 18.87
N TYR A 185 -4.36 -8.02 17.92
CA TYR A 185 -5.13 -9.23 17.64
C TYR A 185 -4.40 -10.21 16.71
N PHE A 186 -3.44 -9.74 15.94
CA PHE A 186 -2.74 -10.51 14.90
C PHE A 186 -1.24 -10.64 15.13
N ASP A 187 -0.68 -10.05 16.20
CA ASP A 187 0.74 -10.15 16.52
C ASP A 187 1.10 -11.55 17.05
N LEU A 188 1.66 -12.37 16.17
CA LEU A 188 2.12 -13.74 16.47
C LEU A 188 3.55 -13.78 17.05
N ARG A 189 4.18 -12.61 17.28
CA ARG A 189 5.55 -12.49 17.83
C ARG A 189 5.60 -12.61 19.36
N LYS A 190 4.45 -12.86 19.98
CA LYS A 190 4.36 -13.06 21.45
C LYS A 190 4.61 -14.51 21.83
#